data_cec83ccb0aef91c1e7f5a99d6a054a42
#
_entry.id   cec83ccb0aef91c1e7f5a99d6a054a42
#
_cell.length_a   1.000
_cell.length_b   1.000
_cell.length_c   1.000
_cell.angle_alpha   90.00
_cell.angle_beta   90.00
_cell.angle_gamma   90.00
#
_symmetry.space_group_name_H-M   'P 1'
#
loop_
_entity.id
_entity.type
_entity.pdbx_description
1 polymer ?
#
loop_
_entity_poly.entity_id
_entity_poly.type
_entity_poly.pdbx_seq_one_letter_code
_entity_poly.pdbx_strand_id
1 'polypeptide(L)'
;MLNRKKTARLLKAWGFLRSRKKPHPKAQGKPFDITASNQLWQTDMTSIWCGEDGWGYFTAVIDTFDRVLLGWSFTLRCRATDVSPSLEMAWATAFPYGRDTDEPTVTVRHDNGTQFTSVHYRDVAKTLDLTLSRTAYRHPDGNAFIERMFRTLKEEAIWTSEFDTYDQALAAIMAWIQDYNNDRPHASLGERTPAEARAEAAQHKTAA
;
A
#
# COMPACT_ATOMS: atom_id res chain seq x y z
N MET A 1 35.97 13.54 22.43
CA MET A 1 35.19 13.16 21.22
C MET A 1 35.75 11.85 20.64
N LEU A 2 34.91 10.83 20.47
CA LEU A 2 35.37 9.57 19.87
C LEU A 2 35.55 9.75 18.36
N ASN A 3 36.72 9.36 17.84
CA ASN A 3 37.03 9.45 16.42
C ASN A 3 36.20 8.41 15.62
N ARG A 4 35.35 8.87 14.68
CA ARG A 4 34.46 8.04 13.87
C ARG A 4 35.18 6.87 13.17
N LYS A 5 36.40 7.08 12.67
CA LYS A 5 37.21 6.02 12.03
C LYS A 5 37.65 4.96 13.03
N LYS A 6 38.05 5.37 14.26
CA LYS A 6 38.44 4.44 15.33
C LYS A 6 37.25 3.61 15.80
N THR A 7 36.08 4.24 16.00
CA THR A 7 34.82 3.57 16.38
C THR A 7 34.39 2.54 15.32
N ALA A 8 34.40 2.89 14.05
CA ALA A 8 34.04 1.98 12.98
C ALA A 8 35.00 0.76 12.90
N ARG A 9 36.30 0.99 13.12
CA ARG A 9 37.30 -0.09 13.15
C ARG A 9 37.07 -1.06 14.31
N LEU A 10 36.76 -0.56 15.50
CA LEU A 10 36.47 -1.38 16.68
C LEU A 10 35.19 -2.18 16.49
N LEU A 11 34.11 -1.54 16.00
CA LEU A 11 32.84 -2.23 15.72
C LEU A 11 33.00 -3.33 14.67
N LYS A 12 33.85 -3.10 13.67
CA LYS A 12 34.19 -4.13 12.66
C LYS A 12 34.97 -5.29 13.29
N ALA A 13 35.96 -5.01 14.13
CA ALA A 13 36.78 -6.03 14.79
C ALA A 13 35.93 -6.89 15.74
N TRP A 14 34.92 -6.32 16.38
CA TRP A 14 34.00 -7.02 17.28
C TRP A 14 32.79 -7.66 16.59
N GLY A 15 32.73 -7.63 15.26
CA GLY A 15 31.64 -8.24 14.48
C GLY A 15 30.30 -7.52 14.55
N PHE A 16 30.23 -6.32 15.12
CA PHE A 16 28.98 -5.54 15.23
C PHE A 16 28.59 -4.81 13.93
N LEU A 17 29.51 -4.71 12.95
CA LEU A 17 29.14 -4.16 11.65
C LEU A 17 28.68 -5.29 10.73
N ARG A 18 27.40 -5.25 10.35
CA ARG A 18 26.91 -6.08 9.25
C ARG A 18 27.69 -5.75 7.97
N SER A 19 28.17 -6.76 7.26
CA SER A 19 28.71 -6.57 5.91
C SER A 19 27.64 -5.88 5.04
N ARG A 20 28.02 -4.84 4.31
CA ARG A 20 27.12 -4.27 3.29
C ARG A 20 26.71 -5.41 2.36
N LYS A 21 25.42 -5.73 2.35
CA LYS A 21 24.87 -6.64 1.32
C LYS A 21 25.28 -6.07 -0.04
N LYS A 22 25.87 -6.89 -0.90
CA LYS A 22 26.14 -6.50 -2.27
C LYS A 22 24.83 -6.02 -2.89
N PRO A 23 24.81 -4.91 -3.64
CA PRO A 23 23.61 -4.51 -4.35
C PRO A 23 23.16 -5.68 -5.23
N HIS A 24 21.90 -6.07 -5.08
CA HIS A 24 21.35 -7.10 -5.95
C HIS A 24 21.27 -6.56 -7.37
N PRO A 25 21.46 -7.41 -8.40
CA PRO A 25 21.22 -7.01 -9.78
C PRO A 25 19.82 -6.41 -9.88
N LYS A 26 19.70 -5.24 -10.52
CA LYS A 26 18.39 -4.65 -10.80
C LYS A 26 17.61 -5.63 -11.67
N ALA A 27 16.35 -5.89 -11.34
CA ALA A 27 15.50 -6.69 -12.21
C ALA A 27 15.39 -6.00 -13.56
N GLN A 28 15.53 -6.79 -14.61
CA GLN A 28 15.32 -6.37 -15.98
C GLN A 28 13.84 -6.56 -16.37
N GLY A 29 12.90 -6.14 -15.51
CA GLY A 29 11.50 -6.01 -15.89
C GLY A 29 11.26 -4.61 -16.47
N LYS A 30 10.56 -4.51 -17.62
CA LYS A 30 10.08 -3.19 -18.08
C LYS A 30 9.24 -2.57 -16.97
N PRO A 31 9.46 -1.30 -16.58
CA PRO A 31 8.55 -0.59 -15.69
C PRO A 31 7.14 -0.68 -16.29
N PHE A 32 6.13 -0.85 -15.44
CA PHE A 32 4.75 -0.64 -15.86
C PHE A 32 4.63 0.85 -16.21
N ASP A 33 4.36 1.14 -17.48
CA ASP A 33 4.08 2.51 -17.92
C ASP A 33 2.62 2.81 -17.54
N ILE A 34 2.46 3.51 -16.41
CA ILE A 34 1.14 3.80 -15.83
C ILE A 34 0.76 5.20 -16.28
N THR A 35 -0.23 5.29 -17.12
CA THR A 35 -0.67 6.53 -17.77
C THR A 35 -2.07 6.98 -17.35
N ALA A 36 -2.81 6.14 -16.63
CA ALA A 36 -4.18 6.43 -16.18
C ALA A 36 -4.51 5.70 -14.87
N SER A 37 -5.55 6.19 -14.19
CA SER A 37 -6.15 5.53 -13.02
C SER A 37 -6.66 4.14 -13.40
N ASN A 38 -6.68 3.25 -12.42
CA ASN A 38 -7.19 1.88 -12.52
C ASN A 38 -6.40 0.95 -13.47
N GLN A 39 -5.15 1.28 -13.81
CA GLN A 39 -4.28 0.37 -14.55
C GLN A 39 -3.49 -0.56 -13.61
N LEU A 40 -2.97 -0.02 -12.51
CA LEU A 40 -2.21 -0.77 -11.53
C LEU A 40 -2.57 -0.32 -10.11
N TRP A 41 -3.08 -1.23 -9.33
CA TRP A 41 -3.22 -1.08 -7.89
C TRP A 41 -2.10 -1.79 -7.16
N GLN A 42 -1.72 -1.29 -6.00
CA GLN A 42 -0.85 -1.99 -5.06
C GLN A 42 -1.63 -2.30 -3.80
N THR A 43 -1.43 -3.50 -3.27
CA THR A 43 -1.99 -3.94 -1.98
C THR A 43 -0.90 -4.55 -1.12
N ASP A 44 -1.00 -4.27 0.16
CA ASP A 44 -0.10 -4.79 1.19
C ASP A 44 -0.78 -4.65 2.56
N MET A 45 -0.15 -5.19 3.60
CA MET A 45 -0.66 -5.21 4.96
C MET A 45 0.40 -4.74 5.95
N THR A 46 -0.05 -4.01 6.97
CA THR A 46 0.80 -3.64 8.10
C THR A 46 0.12 -3.94 9.42
N SER A 47 0.91 -4.21 10.47
CA SER A 47 0.40 -4.41 11.84
C SER A 47 0.45 -3.12 12.64
N ILE A 48 -0.55 -2.94 13.50
CA ILE A 48 -0.74 -1.80 14.40
C ILE A 48 -1.08 -2.34 15.78
N TRP A 49 -0.41 -1.84 16.81
CA TRP A 49 -0.70 -2.24 18.18
C TRP A 49 -1.93 -1.52 18.72
N CYS A 50 -2.88 -2.26 19.29
CA CYS A 50 -4.18 -1.79 19.75
C CYS A 50 -4.38 -2.04 21.27
N GLY A 51 -3.35 -1.85 22.08
CA GLY A 51 -3.44 -1.97 23.53
C GLY A 51 -3.94 -3.33 24.00
N GLU A 52 -5.06 -3.34 24.72
CA GLU A 52 -5.66 -4.55 25.30
C GLU A 52 -6.08 -5.59 24.25
N ASP A 53 -6.44 -5.13 23.03
CA ASP A 53 -6.87 -6.00 21.93
C ASP A 53 -5.70 -6.62 21.14
N GLY A 54 -4.46 -6.21 21.44
CA GLY A 54 -3.25 -6.74 20.82
C GLY A 54 -2.99 -6.20 19.40
N TRP A 55 -2.53 -7.06 18.48
CA TRP A 55 -2.18 -6.65 17.13
C TRP A 55 -3.40 -6.60 16.21
N GLY A 56 -3.67 -5.42 15.66
CA GLY A 56 -4.54 -5.23 14.51
C GLY A 56 -3.73 -5.28 13.20
N TYR A 57 -4.39 -5.69 12.12
CA TYR A 57 -3.81 -5.82 10.78
C TYR A 57 -4.56 -4.91 9.82
N PHE A 58 -3.87 -3.90 9.32
CA PHE A 58 -4.41 -2.95 8.36
C PHE A 58 -3.95 -3.34 6.96
N THR A 59 -4.91 -3.72 6.12
CA THR A 59 -4.70 -3.99 4.69
C THR A 59 -5.24 -2.82 3.89
N ALA A 60 -4.53 -2.39 2.86
CA ALA A 60 -4.94 -1.29 2.01
C ALA A 60 -4.71 -1.60 0.53
N VAL A 61 -5.48 -0.95 -0.32
CA VAL A 61 -5.35 -0.96 -1.78
C VAL A 61 -5.23 0.48 -2.26
N ILE A 62 -4.13 0.81 -2.93
CA ILE A 62 -3.84 2.14 -3.47
C ILE A 62 -3.73 2.08 -4.99
N ASP A 63 -4.30 3.06 -5.68
CA ASP A 63 -4.03 3.28 -7.10
C ASP A 63 -2.64 3.90 -7.27
N THR A 64 -1.84 3.38 -8.18
CA THR A 64 -0.47 3.86 -8.38
C THR A 64 -0.38 5.09 -9.25
N PHE A 65 -1.43 5.48 -9.97
CA PHE A 65 -1.49 6.70 -10.77
C PHE A 65 -1.84 7.92 -9.92
N ASP A 66 -3.02 7.92 -9.34
CA ASP A 66 -3.57 9.06 -8.59
C ASP A 66 -3.35 9.00 -7.07
N ARG A 67 -2.76 7.91 -6.55
CA ARG A 67 -2.47 7.69 -5.13
C ARG A 67 -3.69 7.56 -4.23
N VAL A 68 -4.89 7.46 -4.78
CA VAL A 68 -6.10 7.26 -3.97
C VAL A 68 -6.03 5.94 -3.24
N LEU A 69 -6.24 5.97 -1.93
CA LEU A 69 -6.50 4.79 -1.12
C LEU A 69 -7.94 4.36 -1.40
N LEU A 70 -8.09 3.35 -2.28
CA LEU A 70 -9.38 2.91 -2.81
C LEU A 70 -10.17 2.01 -1.87
N GLY A 71 -9.45 1.16 -1.15
CA GLY A 71 -10.08 0.21 -0.26
C GLY A 71 -9.15 -0.21 0.87
N TRP A 72 -9.75 -0.62 1.98
CA TRP A 72 -9.00 -1.02 3.15
C TRP A 72 -9.83 -1.98 4.03
N SER A 73 -9.13 -2.70 4.88
CA SER A 73 -9.71 -3.46 5.98
C SER A 73 -8.79 -3.34 7.20
N PHE A 74 -9.38 -3.31 8.39
CA PHE A 74 -8.64 -3.38 9.65
C PHE A 74 -9.26 -4.44 10.52
N THR A 75 -8.50 -5.41 10.97
CA THR A 75 -9.00 -6.60 11.66
C THR A 75 -7.98 -7.12 12.67
N LEU A 76 -8.45 -7.83 13.70
CA LEU A 76 -7.57 -8.48 14.70
C LEU A 76 -6.99 -9.82 14.22
N ARG A 77 -7.26 -10.20 12.99
CA ARG A 77 -6.74 -11.42 12.34
C ARG A 77 -6.24 -11.10 10.96
N CYS A 78 -5.34 -11.94 10.43
CA CYS A 78 -4.80 -11.72 9.09
C CYS A 78 -5.03 -12.94 8.16
N ARG A 79 -6.27 -13.41 8.10
CA ARG A 79 -6.68 -14.48 7.18
C ARG A 79 -6.98 -13.89 5.80
N ALA A 80 -7.05 -14.75 4.79
CA ALA A 80 -7.46 -14.33 3.46
C ALA A 80 -8.85 -13.67 3.44
N THR A 81 -9.79 -14.15 4.26
CA THR A 81 -11.13 -13.60 4.44
C THR A 81 -11.14 -12.23 5.13
N ASP A 82 -10.08 -11.90 5.88
CA ASP A 82 -9.98 -10.63 6.60
C ASP A 82 -9.33 -9.55 5.71
N VAL A 83 -8.56 -9.94 4.69
CA VAL A 83 -7.91 -9.02 3.77
C VAL A 83 -8.69 -8.80 2.46
N SER A 84 -9.49 -9.77 2.00
CA SER A 84 -10.25 -9.65 0.76
C SER A 84 -11.28 -8.50 0.73
N PRO A 85 -11.91 -8.08 1.86
CA PRO A 85 -12.82 -6.93 1.86
C PRO A 85 -12.16 -5.62 1.39
N SER A 86 -10.84 -5.47 1.60
CA SER A 86 -10.12 -4.30 1.07
C SER A 86 -10.13 -4.24 -0.45
N LEU A 87 -10.08 -5.39 -1.12
CA LEU A 87 -10.13 -5.49 -2.57
C LEU A 87 -11.54 -5.24 -3.12
N GLU A 88 -12.56 -5.79 -2.44
CA GLU A 88 -13.97 -5.56 -2.77
C GLU A 88 -14.35 -4.08 -2.62
N MET A 89 -13.91 -3.44 -1.53
CA MET A 89 -14.09 -2.01 -1.30
C MET A 89 -13.37 -1.18 -2.38
N ALA A 90 -12.14 -1.54 -2.74
CA ALA A 90 -11.39 -0.84 -3.78
C ALA A 90 -12.09 -0.90 -5.12
N TRP A 91 -12.64 -2.08 -5.47
CA TRP A 91 -13.40 -2.26 -6.69
C TRP A 91 -14.68 -1.42 -6.69
N ALA A 92 -15.47 -1.46 -5.62
CA ALA A 92 -16.69 -0.68 -5.50
C ALA A 92 -16.44 0.84 -5.53
N THR A 93 -15.32 1.29 -4.93
CA THR A 93 -14.89 2.70 -4.95
C THR A 93 -14.47 3.14 -6.35
N ALA A 94 -13.73 2.29 -7.06
CA ALA A 94 -13.25 2.61 -8.40
C ALA A 94 -14.34 2.56 -9.46
N PHE A 95 -15.32 1.66 -9.28
CA PHE A 95 -16.37 1.36 -10.26
C PHE A 95 -17.76 1.34 -9.62
N PRO A 96 -18.26 2.48 -9.11
CA PRO A 96 -19.53 2.54 -8.38
C PRO A 96 -20.76 2.14 -9.21
N TYR A 97 -20.64 2.21 -10.54
CA TYR A 97 -21.69 1.82 -11.50
C TYR A 97 -21.33 0.55 -12.30
N GLY A 98 -20.29 -0.18 -11.85
CA GLY A 98 -19.71 -1.28 -12.60
C GLY A 98 -18.61 -0.81 -13.56
N ARG A 99 -17.72 -1.73 -13.94
CA ARG A 99 -16.65 -1.47 -14.90
C ARG A 99 -17.18 -1.71 -16.32
N ASP A 100 -16.85 -0.82 -17.25
CA ASP A 100 -17.15 -1.04 -18.67
C ASP A 100 -16.30 -2.22 -19.19
N THR A 101 -16.91 -3.08 -20.02
CA THR A 101 -16.27 -4.25 -20.61
C THR A 101 -15.12 -3.89 -21.55
N ASP A 102 -15.16 -2.70 -22.14
CA ASP A 102 -14.12 -2.21 -23.04
C ASP A 102 -12.92 -1.61 -22.29
N GLU A 103 -13.03 -1.42 -20.96
CA GLU A 103 -11.92 -0.96 -20.14
C GLU A 103 -10.92 -2.08 -19.87
N PRO A 104 -9.61 -1.77 -19.90
CA PRO A 104 -8.57 -2.74 -19.54
C PRO A 104 -8.78 -3.31 -18.12
N THR A 105 -8.49 -4.59 -17.96
CA THR A 105 -8.51 -5.23 -16.65
C THR A 105 -7.47 -4.61 -15.72
N VAL A 106 -7.89 -4.28 -14.50
CA VAL A 106 -6.99 -3.72 -13.47
C VAL A 106 -6.01 -4.77 -13.00
N THR A 107 -4.73 -4.43 -12.96
CA THR A 107 -3.72 -5.27 -12.35
C THR A 107 -3.56 -4.91 -10.87
N VAL A 108 -3.66 -5.90 -9.98
CA VAL A 108 -3.41 -5.73 -8.53
C VAL A 108 -2.08 -6.38 -8.18
N ARG A 109 -1.11 -5.57 -7.79
CA ARG A 109 0.21 -6.04 -7.36
C ARG A 109 0.23 -6.22 -5.85
N HIS A 110 0.73 -7.38 -5.43
CA HIS A 110 0.88 -7.76 -4.03
C HIS A 110 2.23 -8.45 -3.77
N ASP A 111 2.62 -8.54 -2.51
CA ASP A 111 3.75 -9.32 -2.07
C ASP A 111 3.45 -10.84 -2.10
N ASN A 112 4.38 -11.67 -1.60
CA ASN A 112 4.20 -13.12 -1.52
C ASN A 112 3.54 -13.57 -0.20
N GLY A 113 2.83 -12.69 0.51
CA GLY A 113 2.09 -13.04 1.72
C GLY A 113 1.07 -14.17 1.47
N THR A 114 0.96 -15.09 2.42
CA THR A 114 0.09 -16.27 2.28
C THR A 114 -1.39 -15.91 2.11
N GLN A 115 -1.83 -14.79 2.71
CA GLN A 115 -3.18 -14.26 2.59
C GLN A 115 -3.50 -13.86 1.14
N PHE A 116 -2.58 -13.18 0.44
CA PHE A 116 -2.75 -12.73 -0.95
C PHE A 116 -2.57 -13.86 -1.97
N THR A 117 -1.88 -14.93 -1.60
CA THR A 117 -1.66 -16.10 -2.48
C THR A 117 -2.67 -17.22 -2.26
N SER A 118 -3.61 -17.06 -1.34
CA SER A 118 -4.66 -18.04 -1.01
C SER A 118 -5.63 -18.27 -2.16
N VAL A 119 -6.31 -19.40 -2.13
CA VAL A 119 -7.40 -19.71 -3.09
C VAL A 119 -8.50 -18.67 -2.97
N HIS A 120 -8.95 -18.38 -1.74
CA HIS A 120 -10.02 -17.40 -1.48
C HIS A 120 -9.74 -16.03 -2.10
N TYR A 121 -8.55 -15.46 -1.85
CA TYR A 121 -8.20 -14.13 -2.40
C TYR A 121 -8.15 -14.12 -3.93
N ARG A 122 -7.66 -15.21 -4.54
CA ARG A 122 -7.66 -15.37 -6.00
C ARG A 122 -9.07 -15.49 -6.58
N ASP A 123 -9.97 -16.18 -5.88
CA ASP A 123 -11.36 -16.34 -6.32
C ASP A 123 -12.09 -15.00 -6.24
N VAL A 124 -11.89 -14.21 -5.17
CA VAL A 124 -12.42 -12.84 -5.06
C VAL A 124 -11.89 -11.97 -6.21
N ALA A 125 -10.59 -11.96 -6.45
CA ALA A 125 -10.00 -11.18 -7.54
C ALA A 125 -10.58 -11.59 -8.91
N LYS A 126 -10.77 -12.89 -9.14
CA LYS A 126 -11.39 -13.41 -10.37
C LYS A 126 -12.86 -12.97 -10.50
N THR A 127 -13.62 -12.98 -9.42
CA THR A 127 -15.02 -12.53 -9.42
C THR A 127 -15.13 -11.03 -9.76
N LEU A 128 -14.16 -10.23 -9.31
CA LEU A 128 -14.07 -8.80 -9.59
C LEU A 128 -13.38 -8.50 -10.95
N ASP A 129 -13.06 -9.50 -11.72
CA ASP A 129 -12.32 -9.39 -12.99
C ASP A 129 -11.02 -8.57 -12.84
N LEU A 130 -10.21 -8.94 -11.84
CA LEU A 130 -8.91 -8.32 -11.53
C LEU A 130 -7.78 -9.30 -11.86
N THR A 131 -6.69 -8.78 -12.41
CA THR A 131 -5.47 -9.55 -12.67
C THR A 131 -4.50 -9.43 -11.50
N LEU A 132 -4.14 -10.55 -10.86
CA LEU A 132 -3.15 -10.54 -9.78
C LEU A 132 -1.72 -10.61 -10.34
N SER A 133 -0.86 -9.72 -9.85
CA SER A 133 0.58 -9.67 -10.17
C SER A 133 1.39 -9.74 -8.89
N ARG A 134 2.35 -10.68 -8.82
CA ARG A 134 3.24 -10.79 -7.67
C ARG A 134 4.46 -9.90 -7.85
N THR A 135 4.87 -9.24 -6.77
CA THR A 135 6.18 -8.59 -6.74
C THR A 135 7.26 -9.66 -6.85
N ALA A 136 8.21 -9.47 -7.77
CA ALA A 136 9.31 -10.40 -7.94
C ALA A 136 10.11 -10.53 -6.65
N TYR A 137 10.56 -11.73 -6.32
CA TYR A 137 11.32 -12.03 -5.11
C TYR A 137 12.55 -11.11 -5.01
N ARG A 138 12.68 -10.34 -3.93
CA ARG A 138 13.75 -9.36 -3.67
C ARG A 138 13.74 -8.10 -4.55
N HIS A 139 12.58 -7.69 -5.08
CA HIS A 139 12.40 -6.41 -5.76
C HIS A 139 11.60 -5.45 -4.89
N PRO A 140 12.27 -4.58 -4.10
CA PRO A 140 11.60 -3.60 -3.23
C PRO A 140 10.81 -2.55 -4.00
N ASP A 141 11.18 -2.27 -5.25
CA ASP A 141 10.50 -1.25 -6.07
C ASP A 141 9.07 -1.66 -6.50
N GLY A 142 8.71 -2.94 -6.29
CA GLY A 142 7.42 -3.48 -6.73
C GLY A 142 6.21 -2.91 -5.99
N ASN A 143 6.34 -2.55 -4.69
CA ASN A 143 5.27 -2.07 -3.82
C ASN A 143 5.59 -0.71 -3.17
N ALA A 144 6.47 0.07 -3.80
CA ALA A 144 7.01 1.30 -3.21
C ALA A 144 5.94 2.35 -2.83
N PHE A 145 4.82 2.43 -3.57
CA PHE A 145 3.77 3.41 -3.29
C PHE A 145 2.99 3.06 -2.02
N ILE A 146 2.58 1.81 -1.87
CA ILE A 146 1.85 1.38 -0.67
C ILE A 146 2.77 1.33 0.56
N GLU A 147 4.05 0.94 0.41
CA GLU A 147 5.04 1.00 1.49
C GLU A 147 5.25 2.43 1.98
N ARG A 148 5.32 3.40 1.06
CA ARG A 148 5.41 4.82 1.41
C ARG A 148 4.14 5.31 2.10
N MET A 149 2.97 4.93 1.62
CA MET A 149 1.68 5.27 2.24
C MET A 149 1.61 4.72 3.67
N PHE A 150 1.97 3.45 3.91
CA PHE A 150 2.03 2.89 5.27
C PHE A 150 3.03 3.59 6.18
N ARG A 151 4.17 4.01 5.64
CA ARG A 151 5.12 4.81 6.41
C ARG A 151 4.49 6.13 6.85
N THR A 152 3.83 6.84 5.94
CA THR A 152 3.15 8.09 6.20
C THR A 152 2.05 7.91 7.26
N LEU A 153 1.20 6.88 7.13
CA LEU A 153 0.21 6.53 8.15
C LEU A 153 0.85 6.34 9.54
N LYS A 154 1.96 5.58 9.58
CA LYS A 154 2.65 5.31 10.85
C LYS A 154 3.26 6.57 11.46
N GLU A 155 3.90 7.39 10.66
CA GLU A 155 4.58 8.62 11.11
C GLU A 155 3.58 9.69 11.57
N GLU A 156 2.41 9.79 10.94
CA GLU A 156 1.44 10.85 11.19
C GLU A 156 0.35 10.46 12.20
N ALA A 157 -0.10 9.22 12.22
CA ALA A 157 -1.23 8.82 13.05
C ALA A 157 -0.91 7.73 14.07
N ILE A 158 -0.06 6.74 13.73
CA ILE A 158 0.10 5.57 14.58
C ILE A 158 1.18 5.79 15.64
N TRP A 159 2.39 6.26 15.25
CA TRP A 159 3.52 6.44 16.18
C TRP A 159 3.40 7.71 17.05
N THR A 160 2.49 8.60 16.70
CA THR A 160 2.17 9.83 17.46
C THR A 160 1.07 9.61 18.49
N SER A 161 0.47 8.42 18.55
CA SER A 161 -0.67 8.09 19.41
C SER A 161 -0.41 6.79 20.17
N GLU A 162 -1.03 6.68 21.34
CA GLU A 162 -1.15 5.44 22.10
C GLU A 162 -2.61 5.00 22.05
N PHE A 163 -2.86 3.76 21.66
CA PHE A 163 -4.20 3.19 21.57
C PHE A 163 -4.38 2.16 22.67
N ASP A 164 -5.44 2.33 23.48
CA ASP A 164 -5.82 1.37 24.50
C ASP A 164 -6.64 0.22 23.90
N THR A 165 -7.35 0.48 22.81
CA THR A 165 -8.25 -0.48 22.17
C THR A 165 -8.17 -0.44 20.64
N TYR A 166 -8.72 -1.50 20.04
CA TYR A 166 -8.91 -1.58 18.58
C TYR A 166 -9.75 -0.43 18.02
N ASP A 167 -10.84 -0.05 18.72
CA ASP A 167 -11.75 1.00 18.25
C ASP A 167 -11.05 2.37 18.18
N GLN A 168 -10.18 2.68 19.13
CA GLN A 168 -9.38 3.90 19.09
C GLN A 168 -8.43 3.91 17.88
N ALA A 169 -7.75 2.80 17.64
CA ALA A 169 -6.86 2.66 16.48
C ALA A 169 -7.65 2.76 15.16
N LEU A 170 -8.82 2.12 15.08
CA LEU A 170 -9.71 2.18 13.93
C LEU A 170 -10.16 3.62 13.65
N ALA A 171 -10.60 4.36 14.67
CA ALA A 171 -11.03 5.75 14.53
C ALA A 171 -9.89 6.64 13.98
N ALA A 172 -8.67 6.48 14.51
CA ALA A 172 -7.50 7.22 14.02
C ALA A 172 -7.16 6.88 12.56
N ILE A 173 -7.22 5.61 12.19
CA ILE A 173 -6.99 5.16 10.80
C ILE A 173 -8.04 5.78 9.87
N MET A 174 -9.32 5.74 10.24
CA MET A 174 -10.41 6.30 9.42
C MET A 174 -10.26 7.80 9.22
N ALA A 175 -9.94 8.56 10.27
CA ALA A 175 -9.69 9.99 10.19
C ALA A 175 -8.49 10.29 9.28
N TRP A 176 -7.39 9.54 9.43
CA TRP A 176 -6.22 9.71 8.58
C TRP A 176 -6.49 9.37 7.11
N ILE A 177 -7.31 8.36 6.80
CA ILE A 177 -7.70 8.01 5.42
C ILE A 177 -8.45 9.17 4.76
N GLN A 178 -9.36 9.81 5.48
CA GLN A 178 -10.08 10.99 4.98
C GLN A 178 -9.13 12.14 4.66
N ASP A 179 -8.24 12.49 5.58
CA ASP A 179 -7.20 13.51 5.36
C ASP A 179 -6.30 13.13 4.17
N TYR A 180 -5.80 11.90 4.13
CA TYR A 180 -4.91 11.42 3.08
C TYR A 180 -5.51 11.55 1.68
N ASN A 181 -6.77 11.16 1.50
CA ASN A 181 -7.42 11.20 0.19
C ASN A 181 -7.89 12.60 -0.22
N ASN A 182 -8.39 13.41 0.72
CA ASN A 182 -9.15 14.62 0.40
C ASN A 182 -8.43 15.93 0.73
N ASP A 183 -7.55 15.93 1.72
CA ASP A 183 -6.98 17.18 2.25
C ASP A 183 -5.45 17.25 2.11
N ARG A 184 -4.76 16.10 2.06
CA ARG A 184 -3.31 16.03 1.99
C ARG A 184 -2.78 16.29 0.58
N PRO A 185 -1.96 17.35 0.36
CA PRO A 185 -1.31 17.57 -0.93
C PRO A 185 -0.14 16.60 -1.15
N HIS A 186 0.02 16.14 -2.38
CA HIS A 186 1.10 15.24 -2.79
C HIS A 186 2.00 15.90 -3.82
N ALA A 187 3.29 16.07 -3.50
CA ALA A 187 4.27 16.64 -4.41
C ALA A 187 4.37 15.88 -5.75
N SER A 188 4.20 14.54 -5.72
CA SER A 188 4.19 13.72 -6.94
C SER A 188 2.95 13.91 -7.81
N LEU A 189 1.91 14.56 -7.30
CA LEU A 189 0.67 14.91 -8.00
C LEU A 189 0.59 16.41 -8.32
N GLY A 190 1.71 17.15 -8.19
CA GLY A 190 1.74 18.60 -8.37
C GLY A 190 0.98 19.36 -7.28
N GLU A 191 1.18 18.96 -6.02
CA GLU A 191 0.56 19.52 -4.82
C GLU A 191 -0.98 19.34 -4.75
N ARG A 192 -1.55 18.45 -5.56
CA ARG A 192 -2.96 18.07 -5.49
C ARG A 192 -3.16 16.94 -4.49
N THR A 193 -4.38 16.84 -3.98
CA THR A 193 -4.81 15.67 -3.21
C THR A 193 -5.05 14.47 -4.15
N PRO A 194 -5.01 13.23 -3.65
CA PRO A 194 -5.38 12.06 -4.44
C PRO A 194 -6.77 12.16 -5.07
N ALA A 195 -7.77 12.65 -4.34
CA ALA A 195 -9.14 12.83 -4.84
C ALA A 195 -9.22 13.85 -6.00
N GLU A 196 -8.51 14.98 -5.90
CA GLU A 196 -8.43 15.97 -6.97
C GLU A 196 -7.74 15.41 -8.21
N ALA A 197 -6.62 14.69 -8.04
CA ALA A 197 -5.91 14.06 -9.16
C ALA A 197 -6.78 13.03 -9.88
N ARG A 198 -7.56 12.24 -9.14
CA ARG A 198 -8.49 11.27 -9.71
C ARG A 198 -9.64 11.94 -10.46
N ALA A 199 -10.22 13.01 -9.89
CA ALA A 199 -11.30 13.77 -10.52
C ALA A 199 -10.85 14.40 -11.84
N GLU A 200 -9.65 14.98 -11.89
CA GLU A 200 -9.08 15.53 -13.12
C GLU A 200 -8.82 14.46 -14.18
N ALA A 201 -8.27 13.30 -13.79
CA ALA A 201 -8.04 12.19 -14.70
C ALA A 201 -9.36 11.68 -15.33
N ALA A 202 -10.45 11.64 -14.55
CA ALA A 202 -11.77 11.26 -15.04
C ALA A 202 -12.33 12.25 -16.06
N GLN A 203 -12.14 13.57 -15.86
CA GLN A 203 -12.57 14.61 -16.80
C GLN A 203 -11.82 14.50 -18.15
N HIS A 204 -10.52 14.25 -18.11
CA HIS A 204 -9.73 14.07 -19.34
C HIS A 204 -10.15 12.83 -20.14
N LYS A 205 -10.58 11.76 -19.47
CA LYS A 205 -11.10 10.55 -20.13
C LYS A 205 -12.43 10.79 -20.86
N THR A 206 -13.29 11.65 -20.32
CA THR A 206 -14.59 11.98 -20.92
C THR A 206 -14.47 12.93 -22.12
N ALA A 207 -13.37 13.69 -22.19
CA ALA A 207 -13.14 14.69 -23.25
C ALA A 207 -12.37 14.15 -24.47
N ALA A 208 -11.86 12.92 -24.41
CA ALA A 208 -11.08 12.26 -25.47
C ALA A 208 -11.92 11.24 -26.23
#